data_6d3f5d49ae742ffba26794de27f67076
#
_entry.id   6d3f5d49ae742ffba26794de27f67076
#
_cell.length_a   1.000
_cell.length_b   1.000
_cell.length_c   1.000
_cell.angle_alpha   90.00
_cell.angle_beta   90.00
_cell.angle_gamma   90.00
#
_symmetry.space_group_name_H-M   'P 1'
#
loop_
_entity.id
_entity.type
_entity.pdbx_description
1 polymer ?
#
loop_
_entity_poly.entity_id
_entity_poly.type
_entity_poly.pdbx_seq_one_letter_code
_entity_poly.pdbx_strand_id
1 'polypeptide(L)'
;MNADRKLFTIVSTLIGISVLLSYSLSVYATLLFDTNEFHFALRQAIFGLLSITTMFALSQLNPDKWLKPLGLTLFLGSLILMIAMPFLPETLVSEVGGAKRWIKVAGFSLAPVEFFKVGFIYFLAWSFSRKLGNHDGMGLFSEFKRFIPYGVVFIGAMFIIAFLQKDLGQVVVLGLTLLFMLLFAGSSFRFFITILGAIFGAVTIFILTAEHRILRIKSWWALAQNSVLEILPASIAEKLRVPVEVEPYQIGHSLNAIHNGGLFGVGFGNGTFKLGFLSEVHTDFILAGLAEEFGFFGVLVVALLFLWMLQRIFKVANRSRDKTLYLFSIGIGLVLAFSFMVNAYGISGITPIKGLSVPFLSYGGSAMLGAAVGVGMILMASRKADMS
;
A
#
# COMPACT_ATOMS: atom_id res chain seq x y z
N MET A 1 -9.44 -28.80 -7.43
CA MET A 1 -9.58 -28.19 -6.09
C MET A 1 -10.25 -26.83 -6.24
N ASN A 2 -11.10 -26.44 -5.31
CA ASN A 2 -11.79 -25.15 -5.36
C ASN A 2 -10.88 -24.02 -4.83
N ALA A 3 -11.04 -22.81 -5.38
CA ALA A 3 -10.36 -21.62 -4.85
C ALA A 3 -10.77 -21.33 -3.40
N ASP A 4 -9.93 -20.58 -2.66
CA ASP A 4 -10.16 -20.23 -1.26
C ASP A 4 -11.38 -19.31 -1.08
N ARG A 5 -12.55 -19.90 -0.81
CA ARG A 5 -13.80 -19.16 -0.61
C ARG A 5 -13.72 -18.18 0.58
N LYS A 6 -13.00 -18.55 1.66
CA LYS A 6 -12.88 -17.68 2.84
C LYS A 6 -12.14 -16.37 2.49
N LEU A 7 -11.02 -16.48 1.75
CA LEU A 7 -10.29 -15.30 1.27
C LEU A 7 -11.19 -14.42 0.39
N PHE A 8 -11.91 -15.02 -0.55
CA PHE A 8 -12.83 -14.30 -1.43
C PHE A 8 -13.91 -13.54 -0.63
N THR A 9 -14.55 -14.21 0.34
CA THR A 9 -15.61 -13.61 1.17
C THR A 9 -15.08 -12.46 2.01
N ILE A 10 -13.91 -12.63 2.68
CA ILE A 10 -13.33 -11.58 3.53
C ILE A 10 -13.05 -10.32 2.72
N VAL A 11 -12.42 -10.46 1.53
CA VAL A 11 -12.11 -9.30 0.68
C VAL A 11 -13.39 -8.65 0.16
N SER A 12 -14.39 -9.42 -0.23
CA SER A 12 -15.70 -8.90 -0.65
C SER A 12 -16.40 -8.13 0.49
N THR A 13 -16.26 -8.59 1.73
CA THR A 13 -16.78 -7.88 2.93
C THR A 13 -16.05 -6.55 3.14
N LEU A 14 -14.71 -6.52 3.05
CA LEU A 14 -13.94 -5.27 3.15
C LEU A 14 -14.34 -4.27 2.06
N ILE A 15 -14.54 -4.74 0.82
CA ILE A 15 -15.05 -3.90 -0.28
C ILE A 15 -16.44 -3.34 0.04
N GLY A 16 -17.34 -4.16 0.60
CA GLY A 16 -18.67 -3.69 1.04
C GLY A 16 -18.58 -2.60 2.11
N ILE A 17 -17.72 -2.79 3.12
CA ILE A 17 -17.46 -1.77 4.14
C ILE A 17 -16.92 -0.49 3.50
N SER A 18 -16.03 -0.58 2.52
CA SER A 18 -15.47 0.59 1.86
C SER A 18 -16.51 1.43 1.11
N VAL A 19 -17.53 0.82 0.55
CA VAL A 19 -18.64 1.54 -0.11
C VAL A 19 -19.43 2.37 0.91
N LEU A 20 -19.72 1.78 2.08
CA LEU A 20 -20.41 2.48 3.18
C LEU A 20 -19.56 3.64 3.72
N LEU A 21 -18.26 3.40 3.94
CA LEU A 21 -17.35 4.45 4.39
C LEU A 21 -17.19 5.56 3.36
N SER A 22 -17.13 5.23 2.06
CA SER A 22 -17.05 6.22 1.00
C SER A 22 -18.29 7.11 0.96
N TYR A 23 -19.48 6.58 1.26
CA TYR A 23 -20.70 7.39 1.38
C TYR A 23 -20.58 8.38 2.53
N SER A 24 -20.26 7.92 3.73
CA SER A 24 -20.20 8.78 4.91
C SER A 24 -19.06 9.77 4.90
N LEU A 25 -17.88 9.38 4.45
CA LEU A 25 -16.65 10.17 4.59
C LEU A 25 -16.36 11.09 3.40
N SER A 26 -17.15 11.05 2.32
CA SER A 26 -16.94 11.91 1.15
C SER A 26 -17.75 13.20 1.15
N VAL A 27 -18.42 13.54 2.25
CA VAL A 27 -19.35 14.71 2.33
C VAL A 27 -18.64 16.02 1.92
N TYR A 28 -17.44 16.27 2.43
CA TYR A 28 -16.69 17.47 2.07
C TYR A 28 -16.29 17.48 0.59
N ALA A 29 -15.86 16.34 0.05
CA ALA A 29 -15.50 16.23 -1.35
C ALA A 29 -16.73 16.43 -2.27
N THR A 30 -17.92 15.95 -1.89
CA THR A 30 -19.16 16.20 -2.63
C THR A 30 -19.50 17.68 -2.67
N LEU A 31 -19.36 18.39 -1.55
CA LEU A 31 -19.58 19.83 -1.48
C LEU A 31 -18.54 20.63 -2.29
N LEU A 32 -17.26 20.24 -2.19
CA LEU A 32 -16.16 20.92 -2.89
C LEU A 32 -16.26 20.80 -4.42
N PHE A 33 -16.68 19.62 -4.92
CA PHE A 33 -16.79 19.36 -6.37
C PHE A 33 -18.21 19.55 -6.92
N ASP A 34 -19.14 20.06 -6.12
CA ASP A 34 -20.55 20.26 -6.49
C ASP A 34 -21.17 19.02 -7.15
N THR A 35 -20.98 17.85 -6.51
CA THR A 35 -21.44 16.56 -7.01
C THR A 35 -22.60 16.02 -6.18
N ASN A 36 -23.33 15.05 -6.75
CA ASN A 36 -24.41 14.37 -6.03
C ASN A 36 -23.86 13.62 -4.81
N GLU A 37 -24.62 13.55 -3.72
CA GLU A 37 -24.27 12.87 -2.46
C GLU A 37 -23.80 11.41 -2.66
N PHE A 38 -24.37 10.72 -3.64
CA PHE A 38 -24.02 9.33 -3.95
C PHE A 38 -22.84 9.20 -4.92
N HIS A 39 -22.27 10.28 -5.43
CA HIS A 39 -21.26 10.24 -6.48
C HIS A 39 -20.06 9.34 -6.12
N PHE A 40 -19.45 9.57 -4.96
CA PHE A 40 -18.29 8.81 -4.51
C PHE A 40 -18.66 7.38 -4.14
N ALA A 41 -19.77 7.17 -3.43
CA ALA A 41 -20.26 5.84 -3.06
C ALA A 41 -20.61 5.00 -4.29
N LEU A 42 -21.27 5.58 -5.30
CA LEU A 42 -21.61 4.86 -6.54
C LEU A 42 -20.36 4.47 -7.32
N ARG A 43 -19.40 5.37 -7.47
CA ARG A 43 -18.11 5.05 -8.10
C ARG A 43 -17.37 3.95 -7.36
N GLN A 44 -17.33 4.02 -6.02
CA GLN A 44 -16.71 2.98 -5.19
C GLN A 44 -17.44 1.63 -5.33
N ALA A 45 -18.77 1.63 -5.40
CA ALA A 45 -19.58 0.43 -5.62
C ALA A 45 -19.32 -0.19 -7.01
N ILE A 46 -19.22 0.62 -8.06
CA ILE A 46 -18.89 0.16 -9.42
C ILE A 46 -17.51 -0.51 -9.44
N PHE A 47 -16.47 0.14 -8.88
CA PHE A 47 -15.14 -0.46 -8.78
C PHE A 47 -15.11 -1.65 -7.82
N GLY A 48 -15.90 -1.65 -6.77
CA GLY A 48 -16.06 -2.78 -5.86
C GLY A 48 -16.64 -4.01 -6.58
N LEU A 49 -17.71 -3.83 -7.34
CA LEU A 49 -18.32 -4.89 -8.13
C LEU A 49 -17.36 -5.41 -9.21
N LEU A 50 -16.67 -4.51 -9.92
CA LEU A 50 -15.65 -4.86 -10.90
C LEU A 50 -14.50 -5.65 -10.25
N SER A 51 -14.07 -5.26 -9.05
CA SER A 51 -13.02 -5.94 -8.28
C SER A 51 -13.45 -7.35 -7.86
N ILE A 52 -14.66 -7.51 -7.33
CA ILE A 52 -15.22 -8.81 -6.94
C ILE A 52 -15.35 -9.72 -8.18
N THR A 53 -15.86 -9.19 -9.29
CA THR A 53 -15.98 -9.92 -10.55
C THR A 53 -14.61 -10.33 -11.10
N THR A 54 -13.62 -9.43 -11.02
CA THR A 54 -12.24 -9.72 -11.44
C THR A 54 -11.62 -10.82 -10.58
N MET A 55 -11.75 -10.76 -9.25
CA MET A 55 -11.28 -11.82 -8.35
C MET A 55 -11.96 -13.16 -8.68
N PHE A 56 -13.27 -13.16 -8.90
CA PHE A 56 -14.01 -14.36 -9.27
C PHE A 56 -13.52 -14.93 -10.60
N ALA A 57 -13.41 -14.11 -11.65
CA ALA A 57 -12.95 -14.54 -12.98
C ALA A 57 -11.52 -15.11 -12.91
N LEU A 58 -10.59 -14.41 -12.25
CA LEU A 58 -9.21 -14.89 -12.07
C LEU A 58 -9.16 -16.19 -11.27
N SER A 59 -10.01 -16.37 -10.27
CA SER A 59 -10.08 -17.60 -9.48
C SER A 59 -10.45 -18.85 -10.30
N GLN A 60 -11.10 -18.69 -11.45
CA GLN A 60 -11.50 -19.80 -12.34
C GLN A 60 -10.36 -20.23 -13.27
N LEU A 61 -9.34 -19.40 -13.46
CA LEU A 61 -8.25 -19.67 -14.40
C LEU A 61 -7.28 -20.73 -13.87
N ASN A 62 -6.60 -21.42 -14.79
CA ASN A 62 -5.55 -22.39 -14.46
C ASN A 62 -4.23 -21.65 -14.18
N PRO A 63 -3.63 -21.76 -12.98
CA PRO A 63 -2.41 -21.06 -12.62
C PRO A 63 -1.21 -21.38 -13.53
N ASP A 64 -1.07 -22.63 -14.04
CA ASP A 64 0.03 -23.03 -14.92
C ASP A 64 0.03 -22.29 -16.25
N LYS A 65 -1.16 -22.01 -16.77
CA LYS A 65 -1.32 -21.36 -18.08
C LYS A 65 -1.30 -19.84 -17.94
N TRP A 66 -1.94 -19.29 -16.92
CA TRP A 66 -2.29 -17.86 -16.86
C TRP A 66 -1.44 -17.03 -15.90
N LEU A 67 -0.86 -17.60 -14.84
CA LEU A 67 -0.16 -16.81 -13.84
C LEU A 67 1.06 -16.09 -14.43
N LYS A 68 1.86 -16.79 -15.23
CA LYS A 68 3.06 -16.21 -15.86
C LYS A 68 2.73 -15.12 -16.89
N PRO A 69 1.87 -15.36 -17.90
CA PRO A 69 1.55 -14.30 -18.87
C PRO A 69 0.89 -13.09 -18.18
N LEU A 70 -0.05 -13.30 -17.26
CA LEU A 70 -0.69 -12.19 -16.54
C LEU A 70 0.33 -11.38 -15.72
N GLY A 71 1.17 -12.05 -14.95
CA GLY A 71 2.18 -11.38 -14.12
C GLY A 71 3.18 -10.57 -14.96
N LEU A 72 3.68 -11.13 -16.06
CA LEU A 72 4.61 -10.43 -16.96
C LEU A 72 3.94 -9.30 -17.73
N THR A 73 2.71 -9.49 -18.20
CA THR A 73 1.94 -8.44 -18.89
C THR A 73 1.64 -7.28 -17.94
N LEU A 74 1.24 -7.55 -16.69
CA LEU A 74 1.05 -6.53 -15.67
C LEU A 74 2.35 -5.78 -15.39
N PHE A 75 3.48 -6.48 -15.29
CA PHE A 75 4.77 -5.86 -15.05
C PHE A 75 5.21 -4.96 -16.22
N LEU A 76 5.34 -5.53 -17.41
CA LEU A 76 5.86 -4.81 -18.58
C LEU A 76 4.88 -3.77 -19.09
N GLY A 77 3.58 -4.11 -19.17
CA GLY A 77 2.55 -3.20 -19.65
C GLY A 77 2.40 -1.97 -18.76
N SER A 78 2.35 -2.17 -17.43
CA SER A 78 2.28 -1.02 -16.51
C SER A 78 3.58 -0.21 -16.49
N LEU A 79 4.75 -0.85 -16.59
CA LEU A 79 6.03 -0.16 -16.69
C LEU A 79 6.10 0.74 -17.91
N ILE A 80 5.70 0.21 -19.08
CA ILE A 80 5.65 0.98 -20.34
C ILE A 80 4.69 2.17 -20.19
N LEU A 81 3.49 1.94 -19.61
CA LEU A 81 2.53 3.01 -19.37
C LEU A 81 3.10 4.08 -18.44
N MET A 82 3.77 3.70 -17.34
CA MET A 82 4.37 4.64 -16.40
C MET A 82 5.48 5.49 -17.06
N ILE A 83 6.29 4.92 -17.95
CA ILE A 83 7.32 5.63 -18.71
C ILE A 83 6.68 6.56 -19.76
N ALA A 84 5.57 6.15 -20.37
CA ALA A 84 4.89 6.92 -21.41
C ALA A 84 4.09 8.12 -20.84
N MET A 85 3.60 8.04 -19.62
CA MET A 85 2.70 9.05 -19.03
C MET A 85 3.20 10.51 -19.10
N PRO A 86 4.47 10.82 -18.83
CA PRO A 86 4.97 12.20 -18.96
C PRO A 86 4.79 12.78 -20.36
N PHE A 87 4.81 11.93 -21.39
CA PHE A 87 4.73 12.32 -22.81
C PHE A 87 3.29 12.35 -23.36
N LEU A 88 2.32 11.84 -22.57
CA LEU A 88 0.92 11.80 -22.99
C LEU A 88 0.25 13.19 -22.85
N PRO A 89 -0.68 13.54 -23.75
CA PRO A 89 -1.42 14.80 -23.66
C PRO A 89 -2.34 14.83 -22.43
N GLU A 90 -2.65 16.03 -21.95
CA GLU A 90 -3.49 16.27 -20.76
C GLU A 90 -4.94 15.75 -20.91
N THR A 91 -5.39 15.54 -22.14
CA THR A 91 -6.68 14.90 -22.41
C THR A 91 -6.71 13.45 -21.96
N LEU A 92 -5.58 12.75 -21.98
CA LEU A 92 -5.44 11.34 -21.61
C LEU A 92 -4.90 11.16 -20.20
N VAL A 93 -4.25 12.16 -19.60
CA VAL A 93 -3.61 12.03 -18.27
C VAL A 93 -4.08 13.17 -17.38
N SER A 94 -4.28 12.87 -16.09
CA SER A 94 -4.53 13.88 -15.07
C SER A 94 -3.23 14.27 -14.38
N GLU A 95 -2.95 15.57 -14.33
CA GLU A 95 -1.85 16.11 -13.55
C GLU A 95 -2.38 16.65 -12.22
N VAL A 96 -1.85 16.14 -11.11
CA VAL A 96 -2.20 16.60 -9.76
C VAL A 96 -0.90 16.77 -8.98
N GLY A 97 -0.70 17.94 -8.38
CA GLY A 97 0.51 18.24 -7.62
C GLY A 97 1.79 18.19 -8.46
N GLY A 98 1.72 18.53 -9.75
CA GLY A 98 2.86 18.49 -10.68
C GLY A 98 3.32 17.08 -11.04
N ALA A 99 2.45 16.07 -10.90
CA ALA A 99 2.73 14.69 -11.28
C ALA A 99 1.58 14.09 -12.09
N LYS A 100 1.92 13.44 -13.20
CA LYS A 100 1.00 12.68 -14.04
C LYS A 100 0.95 11.24 -13.54
N ARG A 101 -0.08 10.89 -12.74
CA ARG A 101 -0.22 9.57 -12.09
C ARG A 101 -1.38 8.75 -12.60
N TRP A 102 -2.35 9.39 -13.23
CA TRP A 102 -3.62 8.76 -13.62
C TRP A 102 -3.88 8.94 -15.11
N ILE A 103 -4.26 7.84 -15.76
CA ILE A 103 -4.74 7.81 -17.14
C ILE A 103 -6.25 7.91 -17.10
N LYS A 104 -6.83 8.82 -17.90
CA LYS A 104 -8.28 8.97 -18.04
C LYS A 104 -8.81 7.90 -19.00
N VAL A 105 -9.65 6.99 -18.52
CA VAL A 105 -10.26 5.94 -19.33
C VAL A 105 -11.76 5.94 -19.08
N ALA A 106 -12.56 6.20 -20.10
CA ALA A 106 -14.03 6.14 -20.04
C ALA A 106 -14.65 6.87 -18.83
N GLY A 107 -14.12 8.06 -18.47
CA GLY A 107 -14.61 8.86 -17.33
C GLY A 107 -14.06 8.44 -15.96
N PHE A 108 -13.19 7.45 -15.92
CA PHE A 108 -12.47 7.03 -14.72
C PHE A 108 -10.98 7.36 -14.81
N SER A 109 -10.32 7.43 -13.65
CA SER A 109 -8.89 7.62 -13.55
C SER A 109 -8.22 6.31 -13.14
N LEU A 110 -7.30 5.79 -13.95
CA LEU A 110 -6.59 4.56 -13.71
C LEU A 110 -5.12 4.87 -13.41
N ALA A 111 -4.61 4.37 -12.28
CA ALA A 111 -3.21 4.49 -11.87
C ALA A 111 -2.42 3.23 -12.25
N PRO A 112 -1.52 3.29 -13.24
CA PRO A 112 -0.76 2.11 -13.69
C PRO A 112 0.13 1.52 -12.59
N VAL A 113 0.59 2.30 -11.62
CA VAL A 113 1.42 1.85 -10.50
C VAL A 113 0.74 0.78 -9.66
N GLU A 114 -0.59 0.80 -9.56
CA GLU A 114 -1.35 -0.19 -8.80
C GLU A 114 -1.26 -1.59 -9.42
N PHE A 115 -1.27 -1.67 -10.73
CA PHE A 115 -1.10 -2.91 -11.49
C PHE A 115 0.38 -3.29 -11.60
N PHE A 116 1.25 -2.29 -11.70
CA PHE A 116 2.70 -2.49 -11.69
C PHE A 116 3.15 -3.25 -10.42
N LYS A 117 2.64 -2.89 -9.24
CA LYS A 117 2.97 -3.58 -7.98
C LYS A 117 2.76 -5.09 -8.08
N VAL A 118 1.60 -5.51 -8.59
CA VAL A 118 1.26 -6.93 -8.73
C VAL A 118 2.21 -7.63 -9.71
N GLY A 119 2.41 -7.03 -10.88
CA GLY A 119 3.32 -7.55 -11.90
C GLY A 119 4.77 -7.61 -11.45
N PHE A 120 5.23 -6.58 -10.75
CA PHE A 120 6.59 -6.50 -10.20
C PHE A 120 6.83 -7.58 -9.13
N ILE A 121 5.88 -7.79 -8.23
CA ILE A 121 5.96 -8.88 -7.25
C ILE A 121 6.01 -10.24 -7.94
N TYR A 122 5.22 -10.44 -9.00
CA TYR A 122 5.31 -11.67 -9.77
C TYR A 122 6.69 -11.83 -10.42
N PHE A 123 7.22 -10.78 -11.03
CA PHE A 123 8.56 -10.77 -11.61
C PHE A 123 9.63 -11.14 -10.58
N LEU A 124 9.58 -10.55 -9.38
CA LEU A 124 10.50 -10.87 -8.28
C LEU A 124 10.35 -12.33 -7.83
N ALA A 125 9.12 -12.79 -7.62
CA ALA A 125 8.83 -14.16 -7.20
C ALA A 125 9.35 -15.19 -8.21
N TRP A 126 9.06 -14.96 -9.49
CA TRP A 126 9.54 -15.82 -10.59
C TRP A 126 11.07 -15.81 -10.72
N SER A 127 11.70 -14.67 -10.51
CA SER A 127 13.14 -14.50 -10.61
C SER A 127 13.86 -15.12 -9.41
N PHE A 128 13.40 -14.83 -8.19
CA PHE A 128 14.02 -15.31 -6.95
C PHE A 128 13.86 -16.82 -6.77
N SER A 129 12.73 -17.39 -7.16
CA SER A 129 12.53 -18.84 -7.11
C SER A 129 13.56 -19.63 -7.92
N ARG A 130 14.10 -19.03 -8.98
CA ARG A 130 15.07 -19.68 -9.90
C ARG A 130 16.52 -19.40 -9.55
N LYS A 131 16.83 -18.20 -9.04
CA LYS A 131 18.20 -17.72 -8.91
C LYS A 131 18.70 -17.61 -7.48
N LEU A 132 17.80 -17.46 -6.50
CA LEU A 132 18.14 -17.22 -5.11
C LEU A 132 17.82 -18.40 -4.17
N GLY A 133 17.49 -19.56 -4.70
CA GLY A 133 16.91 -20.69 -3.95
C GLY A 133 17.86 -21.62 -3.21
N ASN A 134 19.17 -21.54 -3.35
CA ASN A 134 20.13 -22.40 -2.66
C ASN A 134 21.36 -21.59 -2.23
N HIS A 135 21.44 -21.27 -0.95
CA HIS A 135 22.49 -20.39 -0.41
C HIS A 135 23.45 -21.08 0.56
N ASP A 136 23.35 -22.40 0.75
CA ASP A 136 24.21 -23.11 1.67
C ASP A 136 25.71 -22.92 1.31
N GLY A 137 26.39 -22.08 2.10
CA GLY A 137 27.82 -21.84 1.97
C GLY A 137 28.29 -20.75 1.00
N MET A 138 27.38 -19.96 0.38
CA MET A 138 27.80 -18.86 -0.50
C MET A 138 28.27 -17.63 0.27
N GLY A 139 29.40 -17.04 -0.17
CA GLY A 139 29.87 -15.76 0.36
C GLY A 139 28.97 -14.59 -0.07
N LEU A 140 28.93 -13.54 0.74
CA LEU A 140 28.14 -12.32 0.54
C LEU A 140 28.28 -11.73 -0.87
N PHE A 141 29.51 -11.71 -1.41
CA PHE A 141 29.79 -11.19 -2.75
C PHE A 141 29.07 -11.97 -3.87
N SER A 142 28.97 -13.27 -3.72
CA SER A 142 28.25 -14.12 -4.68
C SER A 142 26.73 -13.87 -4.67
N GLU A 143 26.16 -13.59 -3.50
CA GLU A 143 24.75 -13.18 -3.37
C GLU A 143 24.52 -11.83 -4.06
N PHE A 144 25.40 -10.84 -3.82
CA PHE A 144 25.35 -9.55 -4.50
C PHE A 144 25.39 -9.71 -6.02
N LYS A 145 26.34 -10.46 -6.56
CA LYS A 145 26.47 -10.66 -8.01
C LYS A 145 25.20 -11.25 -8.62
N ARG A 146 24.53 -12.16 -7.91
CA ARG A 146 23.25 -12.72 -8.37
C ARG A 146 22.09 -11.73 -8.25
N PHE A 147 22.13 -10.84 -7.27
CA PHE A 147 21.07 -9.84 -7.03
C PHE A 147 21.18 -8.64 -7.97
N ILE A 148 22.36 -8.24 -8.44
CA ILE A 148 22.58 -7.04 -9.26
C ILE A 148 21.53 -6.86 -10.36
N PRO A 149 21.20 -7.86 -11.23
CA PRO A 149 20.23 -7.64 -12.30
C PRO A 149 18.85 -7.20 -11.78
N TYR A 150 18.42 -7.76 -10.66
CA TYR A 150 17.13 -7.45 -10.02
C TYR A 150 17.18 -6.12 -9.29
N GLY A 151 18.30 -5.82 -8.66
CA GLY A 151 18.58 -4.52 -8.05
C GLY A 151 18.52 -3.37 -9.06
N VAL A 152 19.08 -3.55 -10.25
CA VAL A 152 19.02 -2.56 -11.34
C VAL A 152 17.58 -2.32 -11.79
N VAL A 153 16.80 -3.38 -12.01
CA VAL A 153 15.38 -3.27 -12.38
C VAL A 153 14.59 -2.58 -11.26
N PHE A 154 14.86 -2.94 -9.99
CA PHE A 154 14.23 -2.31 -8.83
C PHE A 154 14.55 -0.81 -8.75
N ILE A 155 15.83 -0.43 -8.83
CA ILE A 155 16.26 0.97 -8.78
C ILE A 155 15.64 1.77 -9.91
N GLY A 156 15.62 1.22 -11.13
CA GLY A 156 14.97 1.86 -12.28
C GLY A 156 13.47 2.08 -12.06
N ALA A 157 12.76 1.07 -11.54
CA ALA A 157 11.35 1.20 -11.21
C ALA A 157 11.10 2.23 -10.09
N MET A 158 11.92 2.21 -9.03
CA MET A 158 11.83 3.18 -7.94
C MET A 158 12.12 4.60 -8.40
N PHE A 159 13.08 4.78 -9.32
CA PHE A 159 13.36 6.07 -9.94
C PHE A 159 12.12 6.61 -10.67
N ILE A 160 11.47 5.79 -11.50
CA ILE A 160 10.24 6.17 -12.21
C ILE A 160 9.14 6.58 -11.21
N ILE A 161 8.90 5.79 -10.17
CA ILE A 161 7.86 6.06 -9.18
C ILE A 161 8.20 7.31 -8.34
N ALA A 162 9.46 7.45 -7.89
CA ALA A 162 9.88 8.56 -7.03
C ALA A 162 9.94 9.90 -7.76
N PHE A 163 10.43 9.93 -9.01
CA PHE A 163 10.73 11.17 -9.70
C PHE A 163 9.68 11.53 -10.77
N LEU A 164 9.23 10.56 -11.59
CA LEU A 164 8.23 10.85 -12.61
C LEU A 164 6.82 10.91 -12.01
N GLN A 165 6.49 10.01 -11.07
CA GLN A 165 5.19 9.98 -10.43
C GLN A 165 5.16 10.72 -9.08
N LYS A 166 6.31 11.11 -8.54
CA LYS A 166 6.47 11.78 -7.23
C LYS A 166 5.77 11.04 -6.08
N ASP A 167 5.72 9.71 -6.13
CA ASP A 167 5.02 8.85 -5.17
C ASP A 167 5.99 8.06 -4.28
N LEU A 168 6.49 8.73 -3.25
CA LEU A 168 7.43 8.13 -2.29
C LEU A 168 6.77 7.06 -1.40
N GLY A 169 5.47 7.12 -1.20
CA GLY A 169 4.75 6.12 -0.41
C GLY A 169 4.86 4.73 -1.04
N GLN A 170 4.64 4.66 -2.36
CA GLN A 170 4.78 3.40 -3.11
C GLN A 170 6.22 2.89 -3.12
N VAL A 171 7.22 3.79 -3.16
CA VAL A 171 8.65 3.42 -3.07
C VAL A 171 8.94 2.72 -1.74
N VAL A 172 8.45 3.26 -0.63
CA VAL A 172 8.62 2.66 0.71
C VAL A 172 7.98 1.28 0.77
N VAL A 173 6.73 1.14 0.34
CA VAL A 173 6.01 -0.14 0.36
C VAL A 173 6.71 -1.20 -0.49
N LEU A 174 7.11 -0.85 -1.72
CA LEU A 174 7.81 -1.79 -2.62
C LEU A 174 9.22 -2.11 -2.13
N GLY A 175 9.93 -1.14 -1.54
CA GLY A 175 11.25 -1.35 -0.95
C GLY A 175 11.21 -2.33 0.23
N LEU A 176 10.28 -2.14 1.16
CA LEU A 176 10.05 -3.07 2.26
C LEU A 176 9.65 -4.45 1.74
N THR A 177 8.76 -4.50 0.74
CA THR A 177 8.33 -5.77 0.14
C THR A 177 9.50 -6.54 -0.48
N LEU A 178 10.33 -5.86 -1.28
CA LEU A 178 11.54 -6.46 -1.86
C LEU A 178 12.45 -7.04 -0.77
N LEU A 179 12.72 -6.24 0.27
CA LEU A 179 13.61 -6.60 1.37
C LEU A 179 13.14 -7.89 2.06
N PHE A 180 11.85 -7.97 2.41
CA PHE A 180 11.31 -9.17 3.04
C PHE A 180 11.18 -10.34 2.06
N MET A 181 10.87 -10.09 0.78
CA MET A 181 10.87 -11.16 -0.23
C MET A 181 12.25 -11.78 -0.41
N LEU A 182 13.35 -11.02 -0.28
CA LEU A 182 14.70 -11.57 -0.29
C LEU A 182 14.91 -12.56 0.87
N LEU A 183 14.44 -12.20 2.08
CA LEU A 183 14.52 -13.08 3.24
C LEU A 183 13.74 -14.38 3.01
N PHE A 184 12.49 -14.30 2.54
CA PHE A 184 11.66 -15.47 2.25
C PHE A 184 12.13 -16.29 1.04
N ALA A 185 12.90 -15.68 0.14
CA ALA A 185 13.56 -16.40 -0.96
C ALA A 185 14.72 -17.27 -0.47
N GLY A 186 15.19 -17.07 0.77
CA GLY A 186 16.27 -17.81 1.40
C GLY A 186 17.64 -17.15 1.24
N SER A 187 17.70 -15.82 1.07
CA SER A 187 18.98 -15.10 1.12
C SER A 187 19.55 -15.10 2.55
N SER A 188 20.88 -14.95 2.68
CA SER A 188 21.52 -14.93 3.98
C SER A 188 21.09 -13.71 4.81
N PHE A 189 21.01 -13.87 6.13
CA PHE A 189 20.67 -12.75 7.02
C PHE A 189 21.70 -11.62 6.92
N ARG A 190 22.96 -11.93 6.64
CA ARG A 190 24.01 -10.92 6.39
C ARG A 190 23.71 -10.08 5.16
N PHE A 191 23.26 -10.71 4.08
CA PHE A 191 22.85 -10.01 2.85
C PHE A 191 21.64 -9.14 3.11
N PHE A 192 20.63 -9.65 3.81
CA PHE A 192 19.45 -8.89 4.21
C PHE A 192 19.81 -7.60 4.97
N ILE A 193 20.66 -7.71 6.01
CA ILE A 193 21.11 -6.52 6.79
C ILE A 193 21.90 -5.55 5.91
N THR A 194 22.72 -6.05 4.99
CA THR A 194 23.50 -5.17 4.09
C THR A 194 22.58 -4.39 3.14
N ILE A 195 21.57 -5.04 2.54
CA ILE A 195 20.58 -4.35 1.69
C ILE A 195 19.73 -3.38 2.51
N LEU A 196 19.31 -3.75 3.72
CA LEU A 196 18.59 -2.87 4.64
C LEU A 196 19.41 -1.61 4.95
N GLY A 197 20.69 -1.77 5.28
CA GLY A 197 21.60 -0.65 5.51
C GLY A 197 21.79 0.24 4.29
N ALA A 198 21.92 -0.35 3.09
CA ALA A 198 22.02 0.38 1.84
C ALA A 198 20.74 1.19 1.53
N ILE A 199 19.56 0.60 1.74
CA ILE A 199 18.27 1.30 1.58
C ILE A 199 18.17 2.44 2.59
N PHE A 200 18.49 2.20 3.86
CA PHE A 200 18.47 3.23 4.90
C PHE A 200 19.40 4.38 4.56
N GLY A 201 20.64 4.10 4.15
CA GLY A 201 21.60 5.11 3.71
C GLY A 201 21.09 5.92 2.52
N ALA A 202 20.54 5.25 1.51
CA ALA A 202 19.97 5.91 0.33
C ALA A 202 18.78 6.82 0.70
N VAL A 203 17.88 6.37 1.58
CA VAL A 203 16.75 7.18 2.08
C VAL A 203 17.26 8.38 2.88
N THR A 204 18.25 8.19 3.73
CA THR A 204 18.86 9.28 4.50
C THR A 204 19.46 10.34 3.57
N ILE A 205 20.29 9.94 2.61
CA ILE A 205 20.85 10.86 1.61
C ILE A 205 19.72 11.58 0.87
N PHE A 206 18.70 10.83 0.41
CA PHE A 206 17.56 11.41 -0.29
C PHE A 206 16.79 12.45 0.53
N ILE A 207 16.65 12.26 1.85
CA ILE A 207 16.02 13.23 2.75
C ILE A 207 16.91 14.47 2.86
N LEU A 208 18.21 14.29 3.06
CA LEU A 208 19.15 15.38 3.27
C LEU A 208 19.39 16.27 2.03
N THR A 209 19.02 15.80 0.84
CA THR A 209 19.20 16.57 -0.43
C THR A 209 18.13 17.62 -0.69
N ALA A 210 17.09 17.76 0.15
CA ALA A 210 16.03 18.74 -0.08
C ALA A 210 15.44 19.29 1.22
N GLU A 211 15.48 20.59 1.40
CA GLU A 211 15.01 21.29 2.62
C GLU A 211 13.56 20.96 2.98
N HIS A 212 12.65 20.93 2.01
CA HIS A 212 11.25 20.58 2.26
C HIS A 212 11.05 19.18 2.84
N ARG A 213 11.97 18.23 2.59
CA ARG A 213 11.94 16.88 3.17
C ARG A 213 12.43 16.89 4.60
N ILE A 214 13.49 17.66 4.86
CA ILE A 214 14.01 17.87 6.23
C ILE A 214 12.94 18.55 7.08
N LEU A 215 12.27 19.59 6.56
CA LEU A 215 11.19 20.27 7.26
C LEU A 215 10.04 19.33 7.61
N ARG A 216 9.65 18.41 6.72
CA ARG A 216 8.62 17.39 7.03
C ARG A 216 9.03 16.45 8.15
N ILE A 217 10.29 16.04 8.21
CA ILE A 217 10.80 15.21 9.32
C ILE A 217 10.83 16.02 10.62
N LYS A 218 11.30 17.27 10.58
CA LYS A 218 11.31 18.16 11.76
C LYS A 218 9.90 18.42 12.29
N SER A 219 8.93 18.72 11.41
CA SER A 219 7.53 18.94 11.80
C SER A 219 6.90 17.68 12.41
N TRP A 220 7.16 16.51 11.83
CA TRP A 220 6.71 15.24 12.41
C TRP A 220 7.39 14.99 13.77
N TRP A 221 8.70 15.20 13.89
CA TRP A 221 9.44 15.03 15.14
C TRP A 221 8.93 15.97 16.23
N ALA A 222 8.63 17.21 15.88
CA ALA A 222 8.08 18.20 16.81
C ALA A 222 6.78 17.74 17.49
N LEU A 223 5.95 16.93 16.81
CA LEU A 223 4.75 16.31 17.40
C LEU A 223 5.09 15.11 18.28
N ALA A 224 5.98 14.24 17.80
CA ALA A 224 6.29 12.98 18.48
C ALA A 224 7.27 13.14 19.63
N GLN A 225 8.04 14.25 19.64
CA GLN A 225 9.20 14.43 20.53
C GLN A 225 8.84 14.35 22.02
N ASN A 226 7.71 14.88 22.47
CA ASN A 226 7.39 14.91 23.89
C ASN A 226 7.32 13.50 24.48
N SER A 227 6.63 12.58 23.83
CA SER A 227 6.52 11.19 24.27
C SER A 227 7.85 10.43 24.27
N VAL A 228 8.81 10.84 23.43
CA VAL A 228 10.13 10.19 23.33
C VAL A 228 11.14 10.87 24.28
N LEU A 229 11.12 12.21 24.36
CA LEU A 229 12.08 12.96 25.15
C LEU A 229 11.86 12.79 26.66
N GLU A 230 10.64 12.48 27.10
CA GLU A 230 10.33 12.17 28.51
C GLU A 230 11.04 10.91 29.01
N ILE A 231 11.41 9.98 28.12
CA ILE A 231 12.08 8.72 28.46
C ILE A 231 13.62 8.90 28.47
N LEU A 232 14.13 9.97 27.83
CA LEU A 232 15.56 10.19 27.64
C LEU A 232 16.16 11.07 28.75
N PRO A 233 17.49 10.94 29.07
CA PRO A 233 18.19 11.85 29.95
C PRO A 233 18.09 13.31 29.46
N ALA A 234 17.93 14.26 30.39
CA ALA A 234 17.69 15.67 30.05
C ALA A 234 18.74 16.27 29.10
N SER A 235 20.01 15.88 29.24
CA SER A 235 21.12 16.33 28.38
C SER A 235 20.99 15.90 26.90
N ILE A 236 20.32 14.79 26.64
CA ILE A 236 20.05 14.29 25.29
C ILE A 236 18.70 14.87 24.78
N ALA A 237 17.71 14.94 25.68
CA ALA A 237 16.39 15.46 25.36
C ALA A 237 16.45 16.91 24.86
N GLU A 238 17.27 17.77 25.53
CA GLU A 238 17.42 19.16 25.15
C GLU A 238 18.08 19.36 23.77
N LYS A 239 19.04 18.51 23.41
CA LYS A 239 19.69 18.53 22.07
C LYS A 239 18.80 18.09 20.95
N LEU A 240 17.83 17.19 21.20
CA LEU A 240 16.92 16.65 20.23
C LEU A 240 15.62 17.45 20.11
N ARG A 241 15.39 18.41 21.01
CA ARG A 241 14.19 19.24 21.02
C ARG A 241 14.19 20.19 19.83
N VAL A 242 13.13 20.14 19.04
CA VAL A 242 12.89 21.02 17.90
C VAL A 242 11.72 21.97 18.26
N PRO A 243 11.84 23.29 18.03
CA PRO A 243 10.73 24.19 18.26
C PRO A 243 9.57 23.86 17.33
N VAL A 244 8.36 23.90 17.87
CA VAL A 244 7.11 23.67 17.08
C VAL A 244 6.77 25.00 16.40
N GLU A 245 7.25 25.20 15.19
CA GLU A 245 6.96 26.42 14.42
C GLU A 245 5.57 26.35 13.74
N VAL A 246 5.17 25.15 13.28
CA VAL A 246 3.85 24.91 12.65
C VAL A 246 3.41 23.48 12.96
N GLU A 247 2.28 23.30 13.63
CA GLU A 247 1.68 21.98 13.75
C GLU A 247 1.29 21.45 12.36
N PRO A 248 1.66 20.21 12.00
CA PRO A 248 1.20 19.60 10.76
C PRO A 248 -0.32 19.44 10.81
N TYR A 249 -1.03 20.36 10.17
CA TYR A 249 -2.50 20.49 10.18
C TYR A 249 -3.23 19.13 10.03
N GLN A 250 -2.82 18.31 9.05
CA GLN A 250 -3.49 17.04 8.78
C GLN A 250 -3.27 15.99 9.89
N ILE A 251 -2.07 15.94 10.53
CA ILE A 251 -1.80 14.98 11.60
C ILE A 251 -2.60 15.36 12.85
N GLY A 252 -2.59 16.63 13.24
CA GLY A 252 -3.35 17.12 14.39
C GLY A 252 -4.84 16.79 14.25
N HIS A 253 -5.44 17.07 13.09
CA HIS A 253 -6.85 16.74 12.85
C HIS A 253 -7.12 15.22 12.78
N SER A 254 -6.18 14.43 12.27
CA SER A 254 -6.29 12.97 12.29
C SER A 254 -6.32 12.42 13.73
N LEU A 255 -5.41 12.90 14.58
CA LEU A 255 -5.37 12.51 15.99
C LEU A 255 -6.62 12.97 16.76
N ASN A 256 -7.10 14.17 16.48
CA ASN A 256 -8.35 14.68 17.06
C ASN A 256 -9.56 13.88 16.62
N ALA A 257 -9.64 13.44 15.34
CA ALA A 257 -10.71 12.57 14.85
C ALA A 257 -10.68 11.21 15.58
N ILE A 258 -9.50 10.60 15.74
CA ILE A 258 -9.33 9.35 16.48
C ILE A 258 -9.75 9.53 17.95
N HIS A 259 -9.34 10.64 18.61
CA HIS A 259 -9.69 10.94 19.98
C HIS A 259 -11.21 11.15 20.16
N ASN A 260 -11.83 11.89 19.26
CA ASN A 260 -13.27 12.18 19.24
C ASN A 260 -14.12 10.90 19.16
N GLY A 261 -13.64 9.89 18.41
CA GLY A 261 -14.34 8.62 18.28
C GLY A 261 -14.36 7.76 19.53
N GLY A 262 -13.38 7.86 20.43
CA GLY A 262 -13.30 7.08 21.65
C GLY A 262 -13.45 5.58 21.42
N LEU A 263 -14.22 4.88 22.29
CA LEU A 263 -14.40 3.44 22.18
C LEU A 263 -15.46 3.03 21.16
N PHE A 264 -16.58 3.75 21.07
CA PHE A 264 -17.76 3.34 20.29
C PHE A 264 -18.04 4.24 19.08
N GLY A 265 -17.31 5.35 18.93
CA GLY A 265 -17.53 6.34 17.88
C GLY A 265 -18.66 7.30 18.15
N VAL A 266 -18.73 8.35 17.33
CA VAL A 266 -19.82 9.35 17.38
C VAL A 266 -21.06 8.91 16.59
N GLY A 267 -20.99 7.77 15.91
CA GLY A 267 -22.04 7.22 15.05
C GLY A 267 -21.80 7.47 13.56
N PHE A 268 -22.33 6.58 12.73
CA PHE A 268 -22.23 6.66 11.28
C PHE A 268 -22.83 7.97 10.75
N GLY A 269 -22.09 8.68 9.94
CA GLY A 269 -22.52 9.97 9.39
C GLY A 269 -22.27 11.17 10.30
N ASN A 270 -22.01 11.00 11.60
CA ASN A 270 -21.92 12.07 12.60
C ASN A 270 -20.49 12.60 12.82
N GLY A 271 -19.48 12.09 12.10
CA GLY A 271 -18.12 12.60 12.19
C GLY A 271 -18.03 14.09 11.81
N THR A 272 -17.28 14.88 12.56
CA THR A 272 -17.11 16.32 12.37
C THR A 272 -15.87 16.65 11.55
N PHE A 273 -14.79 15.88 11.71
CA PHE A 273 -13.53 16.14 11.02
C PHE A 273 -13.60 15.96 9.51
N LYS A 274 -14.55 15.17 9.02
CA LYS A 274 -14.83 15.01 7.58
C LYS A 274 -15.44 16.26 6.92
N LEU A 275 -15.89 17.26 7.69
CA LEU A 275 -16.54 18.48 7.20
C LEU A 275 -15.53 19.56 6.77
N GLY A 276 -14.34 19.18 6.32
CA GLY A 276 -13.31 20.07 5.78
C GLY A 276 -12.05 20.20 6.63
N PHE A 277 -12.08 19.77 7.89
CA PHE A 277 -10.88 19.72 8.74
C PHE A 277 -9.87 18.66 8.25
N LEU A 278 -10.36 17.55 7.71
CA LEU A 278 -9.56 16.46 7.16
C LEU A 278 -10.02 16.18 5.72
N SER A 279 -9.49 16.94 4.76
CA SER A 279 -9.96 16.97 3.37
C SER A 279 -9.90 15.61 2.66
N GLU A 280 -8.88 14.81 2.94
CA GLU A 280 -8.64 13.48 2.31
C GLU A 280 -9.11 12.33 3.19
N VAL A 281 -10.16 12.53 4.00
CA VAL A 281 -10.63 11.52 4.95
C VAL A 281 -11.15 10.25 4.26
N HIS A 282 -11.72 10.36 3.08
CA HIS A 282 -12.24 9.22 2.32
C HIS A 282 -11.14 8.42 1.56
N THR A 283 -9.93 8.97 1.45
CA THR A 283 -8.78 8.36 0.76
C THR A 283 -7.69 7.96 1.76
N ASP A 284 -6.80 8.89 2.09
CA ASP A 284 -5.58 8.64 2.85
C ASP A 284 -5.80 8.56 4.37
N PHE A 285 -6.87 9.17 4.87
CA PHE A 285 -7.22 9.20 6.30
C PHE A 285 -8.46 8.35 6.64
N ILE A 286 -8.77 7.36 5.81
CA ILE A 286 -9.97 6.51 5.97
C ILE A 286 -10.05 5.87 7.36
N LEU A 287 -8.91 5.43 7.94
CA LEU A 287 -8.89 4.83 9.27
C LEU A 287 -9.14 5.85 10.38
N ALA A 288 -8.76 7.12 10.19
CA ALA A 288 -9.09 8.19 11.14
C ALA A 288 -10.60 8.51 11.11
N GLY A 289 -11.20 8.61 9.90
CA GLY A 289 -12.65 8.77 9.76
C GLY A 289 -13.43 7.56 10.28
N LEU A 290 -12.94 6.34 10.06
CA LEU A 290 -13.50 5.12 10.64
C LEU A 290 -13.44 5.16 12.17
N ALA A 291 -12.29 5.61 12.73
CA ALA A 291 -12.12 5.75 14.18
C ALA A 291 -13.07 6.80 14.76
N GLU A 292 -13.28 7.93 14.07
CA GLU A 292 -14.23 8.96 14.53
C GLU A 292 -15.66 8.41 14.56
N GLU A 293 -16.12 7.76 13.49
CA GLU A 293 -17.53 7.33 13.39
C GLU A 293 -17.84 6.05 14.17
N PHE A 294 -16.93 5.07 14.21
CA PHE A 294 -17.17 3.75 14.80
C PHE A 294 -16.28 3.45 16.02
N GLY A 295 -15.41 4.38 16.40
CA GLY A 295 -14.55 4.25 17.57
C GLY A 295 -13.49 3.15 17.42
N PHE A 296 -12.87 2.84 18.55
CA PHE A 296 -11.88 1.77 18.67
C PHE A 296 -12.41 0.41 18.19
N PHE A 297 -13.64 0.05 18.56
CA PHE A 297 -14.22 -1.23 18.17
C PHE A 297 -14.44 -1.35 16.66
N GLY A 298 -14.82 -0.27 15.97
CA GLY A 298 -14.92 -0.27 14.51
C GLY A 298 -13.57 -0.50 13.84
N VAL A 299 -12.53 0.19 14.30
CA VAL A 299 -11.16 -0.01 13.80
C VAL A 299 -10.67 -1.42 14.09
N LEU A 300 -10.95 -1.97 15.29
CA LEU A 300 -10.57 -3.33 15.66
C LEU A 300 -11.21 -4.38 14.75
N VAL A 301 -12.50 -4.26 14.45
CA VAL A 301 -13.21 -5.19 13.53
C VAL A 301 -12.56 -5.17 12.15
N VAL A 302 -12.30 -3.98 11.59
CA VAL A 302 -11.65 -3.84 10.28
C VAL A 302 -10.23 -4.41 10.32
N ALA A 303 -9.45 -4.12 11.36
CA ALA A 303 -8.10 -4.66 11.54
C ALA A 303 -8.10 -6.20 11.63
N LEU A 304 -9.05 -6.80 12.36
CA LEU A 304 -9.19 -8.25 12.47
C LEU A 304 -9.57 -8.89 11.12
N LEU A 305 -10.48 -8.28 10.36
CA LEU A 305 -10.81 -8.74 9.00
C LEU A 305 -9.59 -8.67 8.08
N PHE A 306 -8.82 -7.59 8.17
CA PHE A 306 -7.60 -7.41 7.38
C PHE A 306 -6.52 -8.44 7.78
N LEU A 307 -6.30 -8.66 9.06
CA LEU A 307 -5.39 -9.69 9.56
C LEU A 307 -5.84 -11.09 9.14
N TRP A 308 -7.13 -11.37 9.14
CA TRP A 308 -7.68 -12.65 8.68
C TRP A 308 -7.46 -12.83 7.18
N MET A 309 -7.63 -11.78 6.38
CA MET A 309 -7.26 -11.79 4.96
C MET A 309 -5.78 -12.15 4.77
N LEU A 310 -4.86 -11.48 5.48
CA LEU A 310 -3.42 -11.76 5.42
C LEU A 310 -3.09 -13.20 5.85
N GLN A 311 -3.72 -13.68 6.92
CA GLN A 311 -3.56 -15.08 7.36
C GLN A 311 -3.96 -16.07 6.26
N ARG A 312 -5.07 -15.81 5.54
CA ARG A 312 -5.49 -16.66 4.41
C ARG A 312 -4.49 -16.62 3.27
N ILE A 313 -3.96 -15.45 2.92
CA ILE A 313 -2.94 -15.28 1.88
C ILE A 313 -1.67 -16.06 2.26
N PHE A 314 -1.19 -15.92 3.49
CA PHE A 314 0.00 -16.64 3.96
C PHE A 314 -0.26 -18.14 4.12
N LYS A 315 -1.50 -18.57 4.42
CA LYS A 315 -1.86 -19.99 4.37
C LYS A 315 -1.73 -20.54 2.95
N VAL A 316 -2.20 -19.82 1.91
CA VAL A 316 -2.02 -20.21 0.51
C VAL A 316 -0.53 -20.30 0.16
N ALA A 317 0.26 -19.32 0.58
CA ALA A 317 1.72 -19.36 0.39
C ALA A 317 2.33 -20.65 0.97
N ASN A 318 2.15 -20.88 2.27
CA ASN A 318 2.77 -22.00 2.99
C ASN A 318 2.31 -23.39 2.52
N ARG A 319 1.15 -23.47 1.87
CA ARG A 319 0.59 -24.69 1.31
C ARG A 319 0.90 -24.88 -0.18
N SER A 320 1.61 -23.91 -0.79
CA SER A 320 2.03 -24.00 -2.19
C SER A 320 3.34 -24.79 -2.31
N ARG A 321 3.34 -25.84 -3.15
CA ARG A 321 4.56 -26.62 -3.43
C ARG A 321 5.52 -25.90 -4.39
N ASP A 322 4.98 -25.05 -5.26
CA ASP A 322 5.77 -24.24 -6.21
C ASP A 322 6.34 -23.02 -5.52
N LYS A 323 7.66 -22.83 -5.60
CA LYS A 323 8.38 -21.73 -4.96
C LYS A 323 7.99 -20.36 -5.53
N THR A 324 7.60 -20.28 -6.81
CA THR A 324 7.10 -19.03 -7.42
C THR A 324 5.76 -18.65 -6.83
N LEU A 325 4.84 -19.61 -6.69
CA LEU A 325 3.53 -19.39 -6.05
C LEU A 325 3.69 -18.97 -4.59
N TYR A 326 4.59 -19.66 -3.86
CA TYR A 326 4.92 -19.29 -2.48
C TYR A 326 5.38 -17.85 -2.37
N LEU A 327 6.44 -17.47 -3.11
CA LEU A 327 7.00 -16.12 -3.06
C LEU A 327 6.03 -15.05 -3.59
N PHE A 328 5.24 -15.35 -4.61
CA PHE A 328 4.22 -14.44 -5.13
C PHE A 328 3.15 -14.16 -4.07
N SER A 329 2.62 -15.20 -3.42
CA SER A 329 1.62 -15.04 -2.37
C SER A 329 2.17 -14.28 -1.16
N ILE A 330 3.41 -14.58 -0.73
CA ILE A 330 4.10 -13.80 0.31
C ILE A 330 4.22 -12.33 -0.11
N GLY A 331 4.71 -12.06 -1.32
CA GLY A 331 4.91 -10.69 -1.82
C GLY A 331 3.63 -9.87 -1.88
N ILE A 332 2.52 -10.44 -2.37
CA ILE A 332 1.22 -9.75 -2.36
C ILE A 332 0.74 -9.50 -0.92
N GLY A 333 0.85 -10.51 -0.04
CA GLY A 333 0.52 -10.33 1.37
C GLY A 333 1.33 -9.21 2.03
N LEU A 334 2.63 -9.13 1.75
CA LEU A 334 3.52 -8.08 2.27
C LEU A 334 3.14 -6.69 1.73
N VAL A 335 2.87 -6.53 0.44
CA VAL A 335 2.45 -5.23 -0.13
C VAL A 335 1.16 -4.75 0.54
N LEU A 336 0.16 -5.62 0.70
CA LEU A 336 -1.09 -5.26 1.36
C LEU A 336 -0.84 -4.89 2.83
N ALA A 337 -0.04 -5.70 3.56
CA ALA A 337 0.32 -5.46 4.95
C ALA A 337 1.07 -4.13 5.12
N PHE A 338 2.11 -3.87 4.32
CA PHE A 338 2.88 -2.63 4.43
C PHE A 338 2.07 -1.40 4.01
N SER A 339 1.19 -1.51 3.00
CA SER A 339 0.29 -0.41 2.65
C SER A 339 -0.63 -0.04 3.82
N PHE A 340 -1.22 -1.02 4.49
CA PHE A 340 -2.03 -0.81 5.68
C PHE A 340 -1.21 -0.21 6.83
N MET A 341 -0.04 -0.78 7.14
CA MET A 341 0.81 -0.34 8.26
C MET A 341 1.34 1.09 8.05
N VAL A 342 1.82 1.42 6.84
CA VAL A 342 2.33 2.76 6.54
C VAL A 342 1.23 3.81 6.65
N ASN A 343 0.01 3.50 6.22
CA ASN A 343 -1.14 4.38 6.42
C ASN A 343 -1.47 4.54 7.91
N ALA A 344 -1.66 3.41 8.63
CA ALA A 344 -2.03 3.42 10.05
C ALA A 344 -1.00 4.17 10.92
N TYR A 345 0.30 3.95 10.68
CA TYR A 345 1.36 4.67 11.40
C TYR A 345 1.43 6.15 11.01
N GLY A 346 1.12 6.49 9.75
CA GLY A 346 1.05 7.88 9.31
C GLY A 346 -0.05 8.67 10.01
N ILE A 347 -1.27 8.14 10.04
CA ILE A 347 -2.43 8.82 10.65
C ILE A 347 -2.34 8.90 12.18
N SER A 348 -1.65 7.96 12.82
CA SER A 348 -1.40 7.96 14.26
C SER A 348 -0.18 8.79 14.70
N GLY A 349 0.50 9.45 13.75
CA GLY A 349 1.69 10.26 14.05
C GLY A 349 2.95 9.48 14.39
N ILE A 350 2.93 8.14 14.35
CA ILE A 350 4.12 7.29 14.60
C ILE A 350 5.18 7.48 13.51
N THR A 351 4.74 7.69 12.27
CA THR A 351 5.64 8.00 11.14
C THR A 351 5.16 9.26 10.40
N PRO A 352 6.04 9.93 9.62
CA PRO A 352 5.60 11.00 8.74
C PRO A 352 4.52 10.52 7.77
N ILE A 353 3.45 11.30 7.60
CA ILE A 353 2.34 10.96 6.69
C ILE A 353 2.84 10.76 5.26
N LYS A 354 2.36 9.68 4.65
CA LYS A 354 2.46 9.37 3.23
C LYS A 354 1.05 9.09 2.71
N GLY A 355 0.63 9.82 1.69
CA GLY A 355 -0.64 9.60 1.02
C GLY A 355 -0.70 8.21 0.39
N LEU A 356 -1.12 7.22 1.14
CA LEU A 356 -1.28 5.83 0.71
C LEU A 356 -2.68 5.36 1.07
N SER A 357 -3.38 4.84 0.08
CA SER A 357 -4.68 4.22 0.30
C SER A 357 -4.55 2.92 1.09
N VAL A 358 -5.49 2.69 2.00
CA VAL A 358 -5.66 1.41 2.70
C VAL A 358 -6.31 0.42 1.75
N PRO A 359 -5.66 -0.74 1.46
CA PRO A 359 -6.19 -1.71 0.49
C PRO A 359 -7.61 -2.15 0.85
N PHE A 360 -8.51 -2.17 -0.14
CA PHE A 360 -9.92 -2.54 -0.05
C PHE A 360 -10.80 -1.67 0.85
N LEU A 361 -10.28 -0.60 1.44
CA LEU A 361 -11.04 0.31 2.31
C LEU A 361 -11.11 1.72 1.76
N SER A 362 -9.96 2.32 1.41
CA SER A 362 -9.92 3.70 0.90
C SER A 362 -10.68 3.85 -0.40
N TYR A 363 -11.29 5.01 -0.59
CA TYR A 363 -11.80 5.41 -1.90
C TYR A 363 -10.64 5.47 -2.90
N GLY A 364 -10.80 4.73 -3.99
CA GLY A 364 -9.78 4.68 -5.05
C GLY A 364 -9.93 3.46 -5.95
N GLY A 365 -10.64 3.63 -7.07
CA GLY A 365 -10.97 2.54 -7.98
C GLY A 365 -9.75 1.75 -8.48
N SER A 366 -8.67 2.44 -8.84
CA SER A 366 -7.44 1.78 -9.33
C SER A 366 -6.72 0.98 -8.25
N ALA A 367 -6.64 1.54 -7.02
CA ALA A 367 -6.00 0.86 -5.90
C ALA A 367 -6.78 -0.40 -5.51
N MET A 368 -8.12 -0.29 -5.45
CA MET A 368 -9.00 -1.41 -5.18
C MET A 368 -8.89 -2.49 -6.26
N LEU A 369 -8.97 -2.12 -7.54
CA LEU A 369 -8.89 -3.07 -8.64
C LEU A 369 -7.51 -3.71 -8.75
N GLY A 370 -6.42 -2.96 -8.57
CA GLY A 370 -5.05 -3.48 -8.55
C GLY A 370 -4.84 -4.51 -7.44
N ALA A 371 -5.29 -4.20 -6.22
CA ALA A 371 -5.27 -5.12 -5.09
C ALA A 371 -6.13 -6.37 -5.36
N ALA A 372 -7.32 -6.19 -5.97
CA ALA A 372 -8.22 -7.28 -6.34
C ALA A 372 -7.60 -8.20 -7.41
N VAL A 373 -6.86 -7.67 -8.38
CA VAL A 373 -6.09 -8.47 -9.35
C VAL A 373 -5.05 -9.31 -8.61
N GLY A 374 -4.29 -8.72 -7.67
CA GLY A 374 -3.32 -9.44 -6.85
C GLY A 374 -3.96 -10.59 -6.07
N VAL A 375 -5.05 -10.32 -5.35
CA VAL A 375 -5.79 -11.35 -4.59
C VAL A 375 -6.44 -12.38 -5.54
N GLY A 376 -6.97 -11.97 -6.69
CA GLY A 376 -7.50 -12.87 -7.70
C GLY A 376 -6.47 -13.86 -8.22
N MET A 377 -5.23 -13.41 -8.44
CA MET A 377 -4.11 -14.29 -8.80
C MET A 377 -3.71 -15.23 -7.65
N ILE A 378 -3.86 -14.81 -6.37
CA ILE A 378 -3.69 -15.71 -5.22
C ILE A 378 -4.82 -16.75 -5.16
N LEU A 379 -6.07 -16.35 -5.40
CA LEU A 379 -7.21 -17.26 -5.48
C LEU A 379 -7.01 -18.29 -6.60
N MET A 380 -6.47 -17.90 -7.75
CA MET A 380 -6.04 -18.81 -8.81
C MET A 380 -4.96 -19.79 -8.30
N ALA A 381 -3.93 -19.28 -7.60
CA ALA A 381 -2.85 -20.09 -7.03
C ALA A 381 -3.36 -21.06 -5.95
N SER A 382 -4.36 -20.66 -5.14
CA SER A 382 -4.93 -21.49 -4.07
C SER A 382 -5.54 -22.80 -4.54
N ARG A 383 -5.90 -22.92 -5.83
CA ARG A 383 -6.38 -24.17 -6.43
C ARG A 383 -5.31 -25.27 -6.48
N LYS A 384 -4.03 -24.90 -6.39
CA LYS A 384 -2.90 -25.84 -6.31
C LYS A 384 -2.35 -26.02 -4.90
N ALA A 385 -2.73 -25.15 -3.99
CA ALA A 385 -2.37 -25.24 -2.59
C ALA A 385 -3.24 -26.30 -1.88
N ASP A 386 -2.63 -27.09 -1.02
CA ASP A 386 -3.39 -28.01 -0.16
C ASP A 386 -4.07 -27.21 0.96
N MET A 387 -5.32 -26.84 0.73
CA MET A 387 -6.11 -25.99 1.64
C MET A 387 -6.95 -26.77 2.65
N SER A 388 -6.80 -28.13 2.67
CA SER A 388 -7.46 -29.00 3.66
C SER A 388 -7.04 -28.70 5.09
#